data_28f9b51f6297523983447a8f2596bbfc
#
_entry.id   28f9b51f6297523983447a8f2596bbfc
#
_cell.length_a   1.000
_cell.length_b   1.000
_cell.length_c   1.000
_cell.angle_alpha   90.00
_cell.angle_beta   90.00
_cell.angle_gamma   90.00
#
_symmetry.space_group_name_H-M   'P 1'
#
loop_
_entity.id
_entity.type
_entity.pdbx_description
1 polymer ?
#
loop_
_entity_poly.entity_id
_entity_poly.type
_entity_poly.pdbx_seq_one_letter_code
_entity_poly.pdbx_strand_id
1 'polypeptide(L)'
;MIRQIGIVLMSLLSSVLFSQIPEADKRFIEETFSLIEDLCSQDDGQLWGIDLNLPCMVVDSESRLIIANNPDKQGLLKQEWNIYTGYYPENKTIASSFTEFGGTAFAMVAYPFPFPGTYLKVQLIHEIFHMLQDTLGLKPPHSLYHNAHLDELYARIYLRLEWEALEKAYEAENEDDRIEHIKYALKFRTKRRYLYKNAAENENNMEIMEGIPEFTGHMLTSPTFRDYAISIKYLEEVIKPLESYATNFAYYSGSLYGGLLSAYKMNWTRELKSTDDLGDLLRKVSGISDVDTFINIDFINANYDAANIKKGEFVNWEIKEKQKIHFRQIFIQEPVLSISIKKWNMKLYPTEMVAFDTLGMVHDKIEIIDEWGKLTVKGGGCLLHQDKAILPAKKISIQDNKVSADNWNLILNDGWEIEKEEDNFVLSIKK
;
A
#
# COMPACT_ATOMS: atom_id res chain seq x y z
N MET A 1 47.44 50.09 34.77
CA MET A 1 46.44 49.11 35.29
C MET A 1 45.52 48.78 34.13
N ILE A 2 45.93 47.79 33.35
CA ILE A 2 45.19 47.34 32.11
C ILE A 2 44.46 46.04 32.48
N ARG A 3 43.13 46.09 32.50
CA ARG A 3 42.28 44.89 32.69
C ARG A 3 42.13 44.11 31.33
N GLN A 4 42.67 42.92 31.28
CA GLN A 4 42.41 41.99 30.22
C GLN A 4 41.01 41.42 30.41
N ILE A 5 40.15 41.57 29.39
CA ILE A 5 38.82 40.90 29.28
C ILE A 5 39.08 39.64 28.51
N GLY A 6 38.99 38.52 29.20
CA GLY A 6 39.01 37.21 28.57
C GLY A 6 37.67 36.91 27.89
N ILE A 7 37.69 36.75 26.59
CA ILE A 7 36.55 36.26 25.81
C ILE A 7 36.53 34.73 25.93
N VAL A 8 35.56 34.22 26.67
CA VAL A 8 35.26 32.79 26.69
C VAL A 8 34.44 32.50 25.44
N LEU A 9 35.06 31.86 24.44
CA LEU A 9 34.36 31.26 23.30
C LEU A 9 33.64 30.02 23.81
N MET A 10 32.34 30.16 24.03
CA MET A 10 31.44 29.03 24.23
C MET A 10 31.14 28.40 22.85
N SER A 11 31.85 27.33 22.50
CA SER A 11 31.53 26.50 21.34
C SER A 11 30.20 25.82 21.62
N LEU A 12 29.13 26.34 21.04
CA LEU A 12 27.85 25.64 20.89
C LEU A 12 28.08 24.51 19.90
N LEU A 13 28.42 23.33 20.43
CA LEU A 13 28.16 22.06 19.74
C LEU A 13 26.65 21.94 19.63
N SER A 14 26.10 22.37 18.49
CA SER A 14 24.79 21.93 18.07
C SER A 14 24.87 20.44 17.80
N SER A 15 24.61 19.63 18.83
CA SER A 15 24.22 18.23 18.65
C SER A 15 22.96 18.26 17.78
N VAL A 16 23.09 17.85 16.54
CA VAL A 16 21.93 17.47 15.72
C VAL A 16 21.28 16.32 16.48
N LEU A 17 20.25 16.61 17.23
CA LEU A 17 19.37 15.61 17.81
C LEU A 17 18.69 14.96 16.60
N PHE A 18 19.23 13.86 16.13
CA PHE A 18 18.48 12.93 15.30
C PHE A 18 17.24 12.58 16.09
N SER A 19 16.07 12.79 15.50
CA SER A 19 14.80 12.37 16.08
C SER A 19 14.89 10.87 16.34
N GLN A 20 15.03 10.50 17.60
CA GLN A 20 14.97 9.09 17.99
C GLN A 20 13.51 8.75 18.24
N ILE A 21 13.10 7.51 17.92
CA ILE A 21 11.77 7.01 18.31
C ILE A 21 11.58 7.29 19.80
N PRO A 22 10.52 8.01 20.21
CA PRO A 22 10.26 8.31 21.62
C PRO A 22 10.15 7.04 22.46
N GLU A 23 10.58 7.08 23.71
CA GLU A 23 10.51 5.90 24.61
C GLU A 23 9.09 5.36 24.79
N ALA A 24 8.07 6.23 24.72
CA ALA A 24 6.67 5.79 24.74
C ALA A 24 6.32 4.95 23.50
N ASP A 25 6.82 5.34 22.33
CA ASP A 25 6.57 4.63 21.07
C ASP A 25 7.37 3.33 21.01
N LYS A 26 8.61 3.30 21.53
CA LYS A 26 9.39 2.05 21.66
C LYS A 26 8.66 1.03 22.51
N ARG A 27 8.13 1.46 23.65
CA ARG A 27 7.35 0.59 24.55
C ARG A 27 6.08 0.10 23.87
N PHE A 28 5.38 0.96 23.16
CA PHE A 28 4.20 0.60 22.37
C PHE A 28 4.52 -0.42 21.27
N ILE A 29 5.66 -0.29 20.59
CA ILE A 29 6.14 -1.26 19.60
C ILE A 29 6.43 -2.61 20.25
N GLU A 30 7.12 -2.64 21.39
CA GLU A 30 7.42 -3.86 22.18
C GLU A 30 6.13 -4.57 22.62
N GLU A 31 5.18 -3.83 23.18
CA GLU A 31 3.86 -4.36 23.57
C GLU A 31 3.09 -4.92 22.36
N THR A 32 3.21 -4.27 21.20
CA THR A 32 2.58 -4.75 19.95
C THR A 32 3.20 -6.05 19.48
N PHE A 33 4.53 -6.20 19.53
CA PHE A 33 5.20 -7.46 19.17
C PHE A 33 4.74 -8.62 20.09
N SER A 34 4.69 -8.39 21.40
CA SER A 34 4.21 -9.39 22.36
C SER A 34 2.75 -9.78 22.09
N LEU A 35 1.89 -8.80 21.78
CA LEU A 35 0.50 -9.07 21.41
C LEU A 35 0.39 -9.92 20.14
N ILE A 36 1.21 -9.66 19.10
CA ILE A 36 1.19 -10.45 17.87
C ILE A 36 1.62 -11.89 18.14
N GLU A 37 2.67 -12.10 18.97
CA GLU A 37 3.11 -13.44 19.39
C GLU A 37 1.97 -14.20 20.08
N ASP A 38 1.26 -13.55 21.01
CA ASP A 38 0.11 -14.14 21.70
C ASP A 38 -1.04 -14.48 20.73
N LEU A 39 -1.37 -13.59 19.79
CA LEU A 39 -2.42 -13.81 18.80
C LEU A 39 -2.09 -14.95 17.85
N CYS A 40 -0.85 -15.01 17.34
CA CYS A 40 -0.39 -16.11 16.48
C CYS A 40 -0.37 -17.44 17.22
N SER A 41 0.05 -17.44 18.50
CA SER A 41 0.04 -18.64 19.35
C SER A 41 -1.38 -19.13 19.64
N GLN A 42 -2.36 -18.23 19.79
CA GLN A 42 -3.77 -18.58 19.96
C GLN A 42 -4.40 -19.11 18.67
N ASP A 43 -4.02 -18.57 17.53
CA ASP A 43 -4.47 -19.09 16.21
C ASP A 43 -3.94 -20.50 15.95
N ASP A 44 -2.73 -20.82 16.38
CA ASP A 44 -2.09 -22.13 16.21
C ASP A 44 -2.27 -22.70 14.78
N GLY A 45 -2.15 -21.81 13.78
CA GLY A 45 -2.33 -22.12 12.36
C GLY A 45 -3.78 -22.45 11.96
N GLN A 46 -4.78 -22.13 12.79
CA GLN A 46 -6.17 -22.44 12.45
C GLN A 46 -6.64 -21.69 11.21
N LEU A 47 -6.25 -20.44 11.07
CA LEU A 47 -6.69 -19.61 9.95
C LEU A 47 -6.10 -20.09 8.62
N TRP A 48 -4.78 -20.30 8.54
CA TRP A 48 -4.08 -20.57 7.26
C TRP A 48 -3.45 -21.96 7.15
N GLY A 49 -3.45 -22.77 8.19
CA GLY A 49 -2.74 -24.07 8.22
C GLY A 49 -1.24 -23.95 8.42
N ILE A 50 -0.74 -22.76 8.74
CA ILE A 50 0.68 -22.44 8.93
C ILE A 50 0.81 -21.45 10.08
N ASP A 51 1.93 -21.52 10.81
CA ASP A 51 2.25 -20.56 11.87
C ASP A 51 2.57 -19.18 11.27
N LEU A 52 1.91 -18.15 11.82
CA LEU A 52 2.08 -16.74 11.45
C LEU A 52 3.04 -16.01 12.41
N ASN A 53 3.64 -16.67 13.40
CA ASN A 53 4.58 -16.06 14.32
C ASN A 53 5.97 -15.91 13.66
N LEU A 54 6.15 -14.84 12.90
CA LEU A 54 7.37 -14.55 12.15
C LEU A 54 8.06 -13.27 12.66
N PRO A 55 9.38 -13.11 12.36
CA PRO A 55 10.12 -11.92 12.76
C PRO A 55 9.55 -10.62 12.21
N CYS A 56 9.41 -9.64 13.10
CA CYS A 56 8.92 -8.30 12.81
C CYS A 56 9.95 -7.23 13.15
N MET A 57 9.93 -6.11 12.41
CA MET A 57 10.70 -4.93 12.75
C MET A 57 9.95 -3.64 12.42
N VAL A 58 10.24 -2.60 13.19
CA VAL A 58 9.88 -1.22 12.90
C VAL A 58 11.16 -0.45 12.62
N VAL A 59 11.18 0.35 11.54
CA VAL A 59 12.37 1.10 11.12
C VAL A 59 12.04 2.59 11.03
N ASP A 60 12.76 3.41 11.77
CA ASP A 60 12.63 4.87 11.70
C ASP A 60 13.16 5.41 10.37
N SER A 61 12.33 6.16 9.67
CA SER A 61 12.64 6.73 8.35
C SER A 61 13.72 7.80 8.38
N GLU A 62 13.95 8.45 9.52
CA GLU A 62 14.97 9.51 9.67
C GLU A 62 16.28 8.94 10.21
N SER A 63 16.26 8.36 11.40
CA SER A 63 17.47 7.87 12.07
C SER A 63 17.91 6.49 11.57
N ARG A 64 17.06 5.78 10.84
CA ARG A 64 17.23 4.40 10.38
C ARG A 64 17.35 3.39 11.52
N LEU A 65 16.97 3.77 12.75
CA LEU A 65 16.96 2.88 13.89
C LEU A 65 15.97 1.74 13.65
N ILE A 66 16.43 0.50 13.86
CA ILE A 66 15.62 -0.72 13.85
C ILE A 66 15.18 -1.03 15.29
N ILE A 67 13.91 -1.39 15.47
CA ILE A 67 13.40 -2.10 16.64
C ILE A 67 12.78 -3.39 16.12
N ALA A 68 13.29 -4.55 16.55
CA ALA A 68 12.84 -5.86 16.10
C ALA A 68 12.49 -6.77 17.27
N ASN A 69 11.60 -7.75 17.04
CA ASN A 69 11.24 -8.76 18.04
C ASN A 69 12.20 -9.97 18.05
N ASN A 70 12.96 -10.18 16.99
CA ASN A 70 13.86 -11.31 16.83
C ASN A 70 15.28 -10.86 16.45
N PRO A 71 16.33 -11.67 16.77
CA PRO A 71 17.69 -11.43 16.29
C PRO A 71 17.81 -11.72 14.80
N ASP A 72 18.78 -11.10 14.16
CA ASP A 72 19.25 -11.48 12.84
C ASP A 72 20.30 -12.58 12.91
N LYS A 73 20.46 -13.37 11.84
CA LYS A 73 21.43 -14.49 11.80
C LYS A 73 22.90 -14.07 11.81
N GLN A 74 23.20 -12.84 11.38
CA GLN A 74 24.58 -12.31 11.32
C GLN A 74 25.00 -11.57 12.59
N GLY A 75 24.07 -11.33 13.54
CA GLY A 75 24.35 -10.64 14.80
C GLY A 75 24.57 -9.13 14.64
N LEU A 76 23.96 -8.52 13.64
CA LEU A 76 24.00 -7.08 13.41
C LEU A 76 23.09 -6.32 14.38
N LEU A 77 22.00 -6.96 14.82
CA LEU A 77 21.11 -6.46 15.85
C LEU A 77 21.64 -6.82 17.24
N LYS A 78 21.53 -5.89 18.18
CA LYS A 78 21.92 -6.06 19.58
C LYS A 78 20.66 -6.18 20.43
N GLN A 79 20.66 -7.12 21.36
CA GLN A 79 19.57 -7.29 22.29
C GLN A 79 19.53 -6.14 23.31
N GLU A 80 18.38 -5.53 23.45
CA GLU A 80 18.04 -4.52 24.46
C GLU A 80 16.72 -4.95 25.14
N TRP A 81 16.80 -5.55 26.33
CA TRP A 81 15.64 -6.12 27.03
C TRP A 81 14.94 -7.21 26.19
N ASN A 82 13.68 -6.98 25.82
CA ASN A 82 12.88 -7.93 25.03
C ASN A 82 12.88 -7.62 23.52
N ILE A 83 13.67 -6.63 23.09
CA ILE A 83 13.77 -6.21 21.67
C ILE A 83 15.22 -6.30 21.18
N TYR A 84 15.38 -6.16 19.88
CA TYR A 84 16.68 -6.11 19.20
C TYR A 84 16.77 -4.78 18.44
N THR A 85 17.90 -4.10 18.56
CA THR A 85 18.12 -2.78 17.94
C THR A 85 19.34 -2.78 17.04
N GLY A 86 19.34 -1.92 16.04
CA GLY A 86 20.43 -1.73 15.08
C GLY A 86 20.09 -0.61 14.11
N TYR A 87 20.82 -0.56 12.98
CA TYR A 87 20.58 0.47 11.98
C TYR A 87 20.35 -0.16 10.59
N TYR A 88 19.32 0.31 9.92
CA TYR A 88 18.96 -0.14 8.59
C TYR A 88 19.91 0.45 7.54
N PRO A 89 20.38 -0.32 6.54
CA PRO A 89 21.38 0.10 5.57
C PRO A 89 20.96 1.31 4.74
N GLU A 90 21.88 2.26 4.53
CA GLU A 90 21.64 3.49 3.74
C GLU A 90 21.26 3.22 2.27
N ASN A 91 21.74 2.12 1.71
CA ASN A 91 21.49 1.71 0.34
C ASN A 91 20.17 0.94 0.12
N LYS A 92 19.30 0.91 1.16
CA LYS A 92 17.95 0.34 1.07
C LYS A 92 16.91 1.41 1.39
N THR A 93 15.79 1.40 0.69
CA THR A 93 14.63 2.25 1.04
C THR A 93 13.93 1.71 2.27
N ILE A 94 13.32 2.60 3.07
CA ILE A 94 12.48 2.22 4.20
C ILE A 94 11.03 2.38 3.77
N ALA A 95 10.32 1.27 3.65
CA ALA A 95 8.90 1.21 3.33
C ALA A 95 8.27 0.06 4.11
N SER A 96 6.98 0.13 4.39
CA SER A 96 6.26 -1.03 4.93
C SER A 96 6.25 -2.13 3.87
N SER A 97 6.83 -3.28 4.20
CA SER A 97 7.03 -4.43 3.33
C SER A 97 7.71 -5.55 4.12
N PHE A 98 7.93 -6.71 3.52
CA PHE A 98 8.91 -7.64 4.09
C PHE A 98 10.31 -7.37 3.51
N THR A 99 11.35 -7.62 4.32
CA THR A 99 12.74 -7.38 3.92
C THR A 99 13.70 -8.43 4.51
N GLU A 100 14.81 -8.65 3.85
CA GLU A 100 15.91 -9.43 4.43
C GLU A 100 16.92 -8.49 5.08
N PHE A 101 17.22 -8.74 6.36
CA PHE A 101 18.25 -8.06 7.13
C PHE A 101 19.09 -9.06 7.92
N GLY A 102 20.41 -8.99 7.79
CA GLY A 102 21.33 -9.88 8.50
C GLY A 102 21.07 -11.38 8.25
N GLY A 103 20.55 -11.77 7.07
CA GLY A 103 20.21 -13.15 6.74
C GLY A 103 18.89 -13.65 7.36
N THR A 104 18.09 -12.77 7.96
CA THR A 104 16.75 -13.05 8.49
C THR A 104 15.71 -12.24 7.72
N ALA A 105 14.61 -12.88 7.32
CA ALA A 105 13.47 -12.19 6.76
C ALA A 105 12.61 -11.58 7.87
N PHE A 106 12.23 -10.33 7.74
CA PHE A 106 11.38 -9.59 8.67
C PHE A 106 10.20 -8.95 7.97
N ALA A 107 9.04 -8.99 8.58
CA ALA A 107 7.95 -8.08 8.29
C ALA A 107 8.33 -6.68 8.81
N MET A 108 8.39 -5.67 7.94
CA MET A 108 8.89 -4.34 8.27
C MET A 108 7.80 -3.29 8.13
N VAL A 109 7.65 -2.45 9.17
CA VAL A 109 6.81 -1.25 9.13
C VAL A 109 7.68 -0.01 9.31
N ALA A 110 7.45 1.00 8.46
CA ALA A 110 8.15 2.28 8.55
C ALA A 110 7.56 3.16 9.66
N TYR A 111 8.43 3.79 10.45
CA TYR A 111 8.07 4.83 11.42
C TYR A 111 8.49 6.22 10.86
N PRO A 112 7.75 7.32 11.10
CA PRO A 112 6.49 7.37 11.87
C PRO A 112 5.35 6.64 11.14
N PHE A 113 4.43 6.08 11.93
CA PHE A 113 3.31 5.33 11.39
C PHE A 113 2.39 6.26 10.58
N PRO A 114 2.04 5.88 9.34
CA PRO A 114 1.12 6.69 8.53
C PRO A 114 -0.34 6.60 9.03
N PHE A 115 -0.62 5.65 9.93
CA PHE A 115 -1.93 5.35 10.49
C PHE A 115 -1.91 5.44 12.03
N PRO A 116 -3.09 5.49 12.71
CA PRO A 116 -3.13 5.40 14.16
C PRO A 116 -2.36 4.20 14.69
N GLY A 117 -1.65 4.36 15.81
CA GLY A 117 -0.81 3.30 16.38
C GLY A 117 -1.56 1.98 16.62
N THR A 118 -2.86 2.05 16.93
CA THR A 118 -3.72 0.86 17.10
C THR A 118 -3.78 -0.04 15.86
N TYR A 119 -3.43 0.48 14.68
CA TYR A 119 -3.39 -0.25 13.43
C TYR A 119 -2.05 -0.98 13.19
N LEU A 120 -1.00 -0.68 13.96
CA LEU A 120 0.33 -1.28 13.79
C LEU A 120 0.30 -2.82 13.81
N LYS A 121 -0.48 -3.42 14.69
CA LYS A 121 -0.62 -4.88 14.77
C LYS A 121 -1.22 -5.48 13.50
N VAL A 122 -2.25 -4.83 12.92
CA VAL A 122 -2.86 -5.25 11.64
C VAL A 122 -1.82 -5.17 10.52
N GLN A 123 -1.10 -4.05 10.45
CA GLN A 123 -0.09 -3.80 9.43
C GLN A 123 1.09 -4.78 9.51
N LEU A 124 1.59 -5.09 10.72
CA LEU A 124 2.65 -6.09 10.88
C LEU A 124 2.19 -7.49 10.47
N ILE A 125 0.97 -7.90 10.81
CA ILE A 125 0.41 -9.21 10.39
C ILE A 125 0.19 -9.22 8.87
N HIS A 126 -0.22 -8.12 8.26
CA HIS A 126 -0.29 -7.96 6.82
C HIS A 126 1.08 -8.23 6.16
N GLU A 127 2.14 -7.62 6.66
CA GLU A 127 3.50 -7.84 6.13
C GLU A 127 4.04 -9.25 6.42
N ILE A 128 3.68 -9.85 7.54
CA ILE A 128 3.95 -11.28 7.83
C ILE A 128 3.30 -12.15 6.76
N PHE A 129 2.06 -11.86 6.39
CA PHE A 129 1.36 -12.65 5.38
C PHE A 129 2.07 -12.61 4.02
N HIS A 130 2.60 -11.46 3.62
CA HIS A 130 3.40 -11.35 2.39
C HIS A 130 4.63 -12.26 2.39
N MET A 131 5.25 -12.52 3.55
CA MET A 131 6.37 -13.47 3.64
C MET A 131 5.93 -14.92 3.38
N LEU A 132 4.65 -15.22 3.55
CA LEU A 132 4.07 -16.57 3.45
C LEU A 132 3.28 -16.81 2.16
N GLN A 133 2.96 -15.78 1.40
CA GLN A 133 2.12 -15.91 0.19
C GLN A 133 2.64 -16.93 -0.82
N ASP A 134 3.96 -16.97 -1.05
CA ASP A 134 4.57 -17.98 -1.94
C ASP A 134 4.39 -19.40 -1.38
N THR A 135 4.61 -19.60 -0.08
CA THR A 135 4.46 -20.89 0.59
C THR A 135 3.02 -21.38 0.56
N LEU A 136 2.07 -20.48 0.69
CA LEU A 136 0.63 -20.76 0.61
C LEU A 136 0.12 -20.93 -0.83
N GLY A 137 0.95 -20.68 -1.85
CA GLY A 137 0.55 -20.73 -3.25
C GLY A 137 -0.41 -19.58 -3.63
N LEU A 138 -0.41 -18.49 -2.87
CA LEU A 138 -1.31 -17.35 -3.04
C LEU A 138 -0.67 -16.16 -3.76
N LYS A 139 0.54 -16.32 -4.30
CA LYS A 139 1.16 -15.27 -5.11
C LYS A 139 0.58 -15.29 -6.51
N PRO A 140 -0.09 -14.22 -6.95
CA PRO A 140 -0.60 -14.14 -8.31
C PRO A 140 0.54 -14.16 -9.35
N PRO A 141 0.27 -14.66 -10.58
CA PRO A 141 1.31 -14.85 -11.59
C PRO A 141 1.91 -13.56 -12.16
N HIS A 142 1.31 -12.39 -11.91
CA HIS A 142 1.75 -11.11 -12.45
C HIS A 142 1.95 -10.08 -11.34
N SER A 143 3.11 -9.41 -11.37
CA SER A 143 3.52 -8.42 -10.38
C SER A 143 3.04 -6.98 -10.63
N LEU A 144 2.51 -6.69 -11.82
CA LEU A 144 2.05 -5.34 -12.19
C LEU A 144 0.54 -5.34 -12.43
N TYR A 145 -0.19 -4.81 -11.47
CA TYR A 145 -1.65 -4.78 -11.49
C TYR A 145 -2.14 -3.47 -12.07
N HIS A 146 -2.78 -3.55 -13.23
CA HIS A 146 -3.31 -2.38 -13.91
C HIS A 146 -4.81 -2.24 -13.65
N ASN A 147 -5.17 -1.86 -12.42
CA ASN A 147 -6.55 -1.52 -12.08
C ASN A 147 -6.88 -0.04 -12.34
N ALA A 148 -6.21 0.60 -13.32
CA ALA A 148 -6.45 1.98 -13.69
C ALA A 148 -7.91 2.26 -14.07
N HIS A 149 -8.65 1.25 -14.55
CA HIS A 149 -10.07 1.34 -14.80
C HIS A 149 -10.89 1.71 -13.57
N LEU A 150 -10.41 1.38 -12.35
CA LEU A 150 -11.07 1.75 -11.10
C LEU A 150 -11.03 3.26 -10.82
N ASP A 151 -10.29 4.02 -11.61
CA ASP A 151 -10.29 5.47 -11.56
C ASP A 151 -11.27 6.10 -12.57
N GLU A 152 -11.88 5.29 -13.43
CA GLU A 152 -12.91 5.74 -14.36
C GLU A 152 -14.25 5.93 -13.63
N LEU A 153 -15.04 6.93 -14.08
CA LEU A 153 -16.27 7.37 -13.41
C LEU A 153 -17.22 6.22 -13.04
N TYR A 154 -17.58 5.39 -14.01
CA TYR A 154 -18.52 4.30 -13.78
C TYR A 154 -17.94 3.17 -12.94
N ALA A 155 -16.64 2.90 -13.07
CA ALA A 155 -15.97 1.90 -12.23
C ALA A 155 -15.99 2.32 -10.76
N ARG A 156 -15.69 3.58 -10.47
CA ARG A 156 -15.74 4.15 -9.12
C ARG A 156 -17.15 4.09 -8.54
N ILE A 157 -18.16 4.51 -9.31
CA ILE A 157 -19.56 4.47 -8.87
C ILE A 157 -19.97 3.04 -8.49
N TYR A 158 -19.68 2.04 -9.36
CA TYR A 158 -20.06 0.66 -9.07
C TYR A 158 -19.26 0.06 -7.94
N LEU A 159 -17.97 0.38 -7.79
CA LEU A 159 -17.15 -0.08 -6.67
C LEU A 159 -17.67 0.48 -5.34
N ARG A 160 -18.00 1.76 -5.28
CA ARG A 160 -18.58 2.40 -4.09
C ARG A 160 -19.93 1.78 -3.70
N LEU A 161 -20.78 1.50 -4.68
CA LEU A 161 -22.07 0.82 -4.46
C LEU A 161 -21.87 -0.64 -4.01
N GLU A 162 -20.87 -1.34 -4.55
CA GLU A 162 -20.49 -2.68 -4.10
C GLU A 162 -20.07 -2.69 -2.63
N TRP A 163 -19.19 -1.76 -2.23
CA TRP A 163 -18.77 -1.62 -0.85
C TRP A 163 -19.95 -1.31 0.09
N GLU A 164 -20.80 -0.36 -0.27
CA GLU A 164 -21.97 -0.02 0.54
C GLU A 164 -22.93 -1.20 0.70
N ALA A 165 -23.12 -1.98 -0.37
CA ALA A 165 -23.93 -3.18 -0.29
C ALA A 165 -23.30 -4.26 0.61
N LEU A 166 -21.98 -4.47 0.55
CA LEU A 166 -21.27 -5.36 1.48
C LEU A 166 -21.35 -4.87 2.92
N GLU A 167 -21.20 -3.57 3.17
CA GLU A 167 -21.37 -2.96 4.50
C GLU A 167 -22.77 -3.22 5.06
N LYS A 168 -23.81 -3.05 4.23
CA LYS A 168 -25.19 -3.39 4.62
C LYS A 168 -25.38 -4.89 4.90
N ALA A 169 -24.65 -5.77 4.21
CA ALA A 169 -24.66 -7.19 4.53
C ALA A 169 -24.06 -7.50 5.93
N TYR A 170 -23.06 -6.73 6.39
CA TYR A 170 -22.56 -6.81 7.78
C TYR A 170 -23.57 -6.30 8.80
N GLU A 171 -24.34 -5.27 8.47
CA GLU A 171 -25.31 -4.63 9.34
C GLU A 171 -26.65 -5.38 9.39
N ALA A 172 -26.92 -6.31 8.44
CA ALA A 172 -28.19 -7.01 8.31
C ALA A 172 -28.51 -7.84 9.57
N GLU A 173 -29.72 -7.67 10.11
CA GLU A 173 -30.20 -8.35 11.32
C GLU A 173 -30.65 -9.79 11.04
N ASN A 174 -30.99 -10.12 9.78
CA ASN A 174 -31.43 -11.44 9.38
C ASN A 174 -30.73 -11.89 8.09
N GLU A 175 -30.81 -13.20 7.81
CA GLU A 175 -30.11 -13.83 6.70
C GLU A 175 -30.67 -13.43 5.33
N ASP A 176 -31.97 -13.24 5.20
CA ASP A 176 -32.60 -12.89 3.91
C ASP A 176 -32.15 -11.50 3.46
N ASP A 177 -32.10 -10.52 4.35
CA ASP A 177 -31.60 -9.18 4.07
C ASP A 177 -30.08 -9.21 3.75
N ARG A 178 -29.32 -10.01 4.50
CA ARG A 178 -27.87 -10.19 4.23
C ARG A 178 -27.63 -10.73 2.83
N ILE A 179 -28.33 -11.79 2.45
CA ILE A 179 -28.24 -12.40 1.10
C ILE A 179 -28.66 -11.39 0.03
N GLU A 180 -29.68 -10.58 0.25
CA GLU A 180 -30.13 -9.58 -0.72
C GLU A 180 -29.04 -8.51 -0.93
N HIS A 181 -28.40 -8.02 0.14
CA HIS A 181 -27.29 -7.07 0.03
C HIS A 181 -26.05 -7.69 -0.66
N ILE A 182 -25.71 -8.95 -0.36
CA ILE A 182 -24.65 -9.67 -1.07
C ILE A 182 -24.96 -9.77 -2.56
N LYS A 183 -26.20 -10.10 -2.95
CA LYS A 183 -26.61 -10.14 -4.36
C LYS A 183 -26.39 -8.79 -5.06
N TYR A 184 -26.77 -7.69 -4.43
CA TYR A 184 -26.52 -6.36 -5.01
C TYR A 184 -25.04 -6.02 -5.11
N ALA A 185 -24.23 -6.36 -4.13
CA ALA A 185 -22.79 -6.20 -4.21
C ALA A 185 -22.21 -6.94 -5.43
N LEU A 186 -22.61 -8.19 -5.61
CA LEU A 186 -22.20 -9.02 -6.75
C LEU A 186 -22.70 -8.49 -8.10
N LYS A 187 -23.92 -7.90 -8.15
CA LYS A 187 -24.43 -7.22 -9.36
C LYS A 187 -23.57 -6.01 -9.72
N PHE A 188 -23.21 -5.17 -8.75
CA PHE A 188 -22.34 -4.01 -8.98
C PHE A 188 -20.95 -4.44 -9.46
N ARG A 189 -20.36 -5.46 -8.81
CA ARG A 189 -19.09 -6.08 -9.21
C ARG A 189 -19.14 -6.60 -10.65
N THR A 190 -20.14 -7.38 -10.99
CA THR A 190 -20.34 -7.93 -12.34
C THR A 190 -20.50 -6.83 -13.36
N LYS A 191 -21.31 -5.79 -13.05
CA LYS A 191 -21.54 -4.66 -13.94
C LYS A 191 -20.29 -3.85 -14.21
N ARG A 192 -19.49 -3.55 -13.16
CA ARG A 192 -18.19 -2.89 -13.31
C ARG A 192 -17.26 -3.68 -14.22
N ARG A 193 -17.06 -4.95 -13.92
CA ARG A 193 -16.14 -5.83 -14.65
C ARG A 193 -16.52 -6.07 -16.11
N TYR A 194 -17.81 -6.01 -16.42
CA TYR A 194 -18.29 -6.08 -17.79
C TYR A 194 -17.89 -4.87 -18.64
N LEU A 195 -17.74 -3.70 -18.04
CA LEU A 195 -17.41 -2.46 -18.74
C LEU A 195 -15.94 -2.36 -19.15
N TYR A 196 -15.06 -3.09 -18.49
CA TYR A 196 -13.61 -2.92 -18.66
C TYR A 196 -12.92 -4.25 -18.93
N LYS A 197 -12.09 -4.24 -19.97
CA LYS A 197 -11.35 -5.44 -20.38
C LYS A 197 -10.36 -5.85 -19.28
N ASN A 198 -10.27 -7.15 -18.99
CA ASN A 198 -9.39 -7.76 -17.98
C ASN A 198 -9.66 -7.30 -16.53
N ALA A 199 -10.73 -6.52 -16.27
CA ALA A 199 -11.02 -6.01 -14.93
C ALA A 199 -11.13 -7.15 -13.90
N ALA A 200 -11.83 -8.24 -14.22
CA ALA A 200 -12.01 -9.36 -13.31
C ALA A 200 -10.68 -9.98 -12.88
N GLU A 201 -9.78 -10.27 -13.82
CA GLU A 201 -8.46 -10.85 -13.53
C GLU A 201 -7.59 -9.89 -12.72
N ASN A 202 -7.52 -8.62 -13.13
CA ASN A 202 -6.69 -7.62 -12.47
C ASN A 202 -7.17 -7.33 -11.03
N GLU A 203 -8.49 -7.20 -10.83
CA GLU A 203 -9.07 -6.99 -9.51
C GLU A 203 -8.85 -8.21 -8.60
N ASN A 204 -9.10 -9.44 -9.09
CA ASN A 204 -8.86 -10.67 -8.32
C ASN A 204 -7.39 -10.78 -7.89
N ASN A 205 -6.46 -10.54 -8.80
CA ASN A 205 -5.03 -10.61 -8.49
C ASN A 205 -4.67 -9.64 -7.35
N MET A 206 -5.22 -8.42 -7.37
CA MET A 206 -4.94 -7.42 -6.34
C MET A 206 -5.64 -7.76 -5.01
N GLU A 207 -6.85 -8.27 -5.05
CA GLU A 207 -7.56 -8.75 -3.85
C GLU A 207 -6.81 -9.90 -3.18
N ILE A 208 -6.25 -10.84 -3.93
CA ILE A 208 -5.42 -11.92 -3.39
C ILE A 208 -4.08 -11.35 -2.88
N MET A 209 -3.46 -10.41 -3.61
CA MET A 209 -2.15 -9.87 -3.24
C MET A 209 -2.20 -9.01 -1.99
N GLU A 210 -3.13 -8.08 -1.89
CA GLU A 210 -3.20 -7.06 -0.84
C GLU A 210 -4.42 -7.23 0.08
N GLY A 211 -5.53 -7.66 -0.48
CA GLY A 211 -6.78 -7.78 0.27
C GLY A 211 -6.79 -8.94 1.26
N ILE A 212 -6.17 -10.07 0.91
CA ILE A 212 -6.06 -11.23 1.81
C ILE A 212 -5.06 -10.99 2.96
N PRO A 213 -3.88 -10.38 2.76
CA PRO A 213 -3.05 -9.92 3.87
C PRO A 213 -3.80 -9.01 4.84
N GLU A 214 -4.53 -8.04 4.30
CA GLU A 214 -5.31 -7.09 5.11
C GLU A 214 -6.43 -7.78 5.90
N PHE A 215 -7.20 -8.64 5.24
CA PHE A 215 -8.17 -9.51 5.90
C PHE A 215 -7.54 -10.29 7.05
N THR A 216 -6.35 -10.88 6.83
CA THR A 216 -5.65 -11.68 7.84
C THR A 216 -5.29 -10.84 9.07
N GLY A 217 -4.76 -9.63 8.86
CA GLY A 217 -4.43 -8.69 9.93
C GLY A 217 -5.66 -8.35 10.78
N HIS A 218 -6.77 -8.00 10.15
CA HIS A 218 -8.02 -7.69 10.85
C HIS A 218 -8.62 -8.92 11.54
N MET A 219 -8.57 -10.09 10.89
CA MET A 219 -9.18 -11.32 11.44
C MET A 219 -8.46 -11.77 12.71
N LEU A 220 -7.14 -11.84 12.71
CA LEU A 220 -6.38 -12.25 13.88
C LEU A 220 -6.46 -11.25 15.04
N THR A 221 -6.64 -9.98 14.74
CA THR A 221 -6.72 -8.94 15.79
C THR A 221 -8.12 -8.69 16.33
N SER A 222 -9.13 -9.44 15.86
CA SER A 222 -10.54 -9.26 16.19
C SER A 222 -11.10 -10.53 16.86
N PRO A 223 -11.41 -10.49 18.17
CA PRO A 223 -11.90 -11.66 18.89
C PRO A 223 -13.25 -12.20 18.42
N THR A 224 -14.10 -11.32 17.83
CA THR A 224 -15.43 -11.68 17.36
C THR A 224 -15.70 -11.11 15.98
N PHE A 225 -16.69 -11.66 15.25
CA PHE A 225 -17.15 -11.10 13.98
C PHE A 225 -17.60 -9.64 14.10
N ARG A 226 -18.18 -9.25 15.24
CA ARG A 226 -18.55 -7.85 15.50
C ARG A 226 -17.31 -6.96 15.61
N ASP A 227 -16.27 -7.43 16.34
CA ASP A 227 -15.02 -6.68 16.46
C ASP A 227 -14.33 -6.53 15.10
N TYR A 228 -14.38 -7.60 14.29
CA TYR A 228 -13.91 -7.56 12.91
C TYR A 228 -14.65 -6.49 12.08
N ALA A 229 -15.97 -6.50 12.10
CA ALA A 229 -16.79 -5.52 11.39
C ALA A 229 -16.49 -4.08 11.84
N ILE A 230 -16.19 -3.87 13.12
CA ILE A 230 -15.77 -2.55 13.64
C ILE A 230 -14.37 -2.20 13.13
N SER A 231 -13.44 -3.15 13.14
CA SER A 231 -12.04 -2.90 12.76
C SER A 231 -11.89 -2.50 11.30
N ILE A 232 -12.67 -3.09 10.39
CA ILE A 232 -12.64 -2.75 8.95
C ILE A 232 -13.30 -1.41 8.62
N LYS A 233 -14.13 -0.83 9.53
CA LYS A 233 -14.68 0.53 9.32
C LYS A 233 -13.60 1.61 9.22
N TYR A 234 -12.45 1.38 9.83
CA TYR A 234 -11.29 2.25 9.66
C TYR A 234 -10.83 2.34 8.20
N LEU A 235 -10.85 1.21 7.47
CA LEU A 235 -10.50 1.18 6.05
C LEU A 235 -11.50 2.00 5.20
N GLU A 236 -12.77 2.02 5.57
CA GLU A 236 -13.77 2.86 4.93
C GLU A 236 -13.36 4.34 4.95
N GLU A 237 -12.97 4.83 6.13
CA GLU A 237 -12.57 6.22 6.35
C GLU A 237 -11.28 6.59 5.59
N VAL A 238 -10.37 5.63 5.41
CA VAL A 238 -9.08 5.85 4.76
C VAL A 238 -9.18 5.67 3.24
N ILE A 239 -9.88 4.64 2.77
CA ILE A 239 -9.88 4.24 1.35
C ILE A 239 -10.90 5.04 0.53
N LYS A 240 -12.13 5.23 1.05
CA LYS A 240 -13.18 5.93 0.28
C LYS A 240 -12.81 7.34 -0.17
N PRO A 241 -12.07 8.16 0.62
CA PRO A 241 -11.65 9.50 0.20
C PRO A 241 -10.51 9.53 -0.81
N LEU A 242 -9.84 8.41 -1.10
CA LEU A 242 -8.65 8.42 -1.97
C LEU A 242 -8.97 8.88 -3.39
N GLU A 243 -8.04 9.63 -3.95
CA GLU A 243 -8.11 10.05 -5.35
C GLU A 243 -8.06 8.86 -6.30
N SER A 244 -7.22 7.85 -6.01
CA SER A 244 -7.10 6.64 -6.83
C SER A 244 -7.49 5.39 -6.06
N TYR A 245 -8.30 4.53 -6.71
CA TYR A 245 -8.61 3.19 -6.23
C TYR A 245 -7.76 2.11 -6.90
N ALA A 246 -6.95 2.46 -7.89
CA ALA A 246 -6.23 1.50 -8.73
C ALA A 246 -5.36 0.49 -7.95
N THR A 247 -4.84 0.87 -6.79
CA THR A 247 -4.02 0.00 -5.92
C THR A 247 -4.67 -0.25 -4.57
N ASN A 248 -5.45 0.71 -4.05
CA ASN A 248 -5.89 0.70 -2.66
C ASN A 248 -7.25 0.03 -2.43
N PHE A 249 -8.04 -0.21 -3.48
CA PHE A 249 -9.38 -0.79 -3.35
C PHE A 249 -9.37 -2.16 -2.68
N ALA A 250 -8.32 -2.94 -2.93
CA ALA A 250 -8.23 -4.33 -2.52
C ALA A 250 -8.17 -4.50 -1.00
N TYR A 251 -7.53 -3.58 -0.29
CA TYR A 251 -7.48 -3.59 1.18
C TYR A 251 -8.89 -3.64 1.77
N TYR A 252 -9.79 -2.78 1.27
CA TYR A 252 -11.15 -2.75 1.76
C TYR A 252 -12.02 -3.86 1.15
N SER A 253 -11.98 -4.07 -0.17
CA SER A 253 -12.73 -5.15 -0.83
C SER A 253 -12.38 -6.52 -0.26
N GLY A 254 -11.07 -6.85 -0.15
CA GLY A 254 -10.62 -8.13 0.38
C GLY A 254 -11.05 -8.35 1.82
N SER A 255 -10.98 -7.32 2.66
CA SER A 255 -11.47 -7.39 4.04
C SER A 255 -12.99 -7.58 4.10
N LEU A 256 -13.77 -6.87 3.29
CA LEU A 256 -15.22 -7.03 3.24
C LEU A 256 -15.62 -8.46 2.81
N TYR A 257 -15.07 -8.95 1.70
CA TYR A 257 -15.35 -10.30 1.23
C TYR A 257 -14.84 -11.38 2.19
N GLY A 258 -13.60 -11.24 2.69
CA GLY A 258 -12.97 -12.22 3.59
C GLY A 258 -13.75 -12.44 4.88
N GLY A 259 -14.21 -11.38 5.51
CA GLY A 259 -15.00 -11.48 6.73
C GLY A 259 -16.38 -12.10 6.48
N LEU A 260 -17.09 -11.74 5.39
CA LEU A 260 -18.35 -12.40 5.03
C LEU A 260 -18.13 -13.88 4.70
N LEU A 261 -17.08 -14.24 3.96
CA LEU A 261 -16.70 -15.62 3.70
C LEU A 261 -16.51 -16.40 5.00
N SER A 262 -15.84 -15.80 5.99
CA SER A 262 -15.61 -16.42 7.30
C SER A 262 -16.90 -16.63 8.09
N ALA A 263 -17.89 -15.77 7.91
CA ALA A 263 -19.22 -15.95 8.51
C ALA A 263 -19.99 -17.16 7.95
N TYR A 264 -19.76 -17.51 6.68
CA TYR A 264 -20.42 -18.64 6.01
C TYR A 264 -19.63 -19.95 6.04
N LYS A 265 -18.31 -19.89 5.99
CA LYS A 265 -17.46 -21.07 5.91
C LYS A 265 -16.15 -20.88 6.70
N MET A 266 -16.02 -21.57 7.82
CA MET A 266 -14.96 -21.41 8.78
C MET A 266 -13.53 -21.59 8.20
N ASN A 267 -13.28 -22.54 7.32
CA ASN A 267 -11.94 -22.87 6.79
C ASN A 267 -11.78 -22.54 5.30
N TRP A 268 -12.49 -21.55 4.77
CA TRP A 268 -12.41 -21.18 3.37
C TRP A 268 -11.00 -20.78 2.94
N THR A 269 -10.23 -20.18 3.84
CA THR A 269 -8.85 -19.73 3.63
C THR A 269 -7.91 -20.87 3.22
N ARG A 270 -8.12 -22.07 3.76
CA ARG A 270 -7.28 -23.25 3.46
C ARG A 270 -7.53 -23.85 2.09
N GLU A 271 -8.63 -23.51 1.44
CA GLU A 271 -8.99 -23.94 0.09
C GLU A 271 -8.74 -22.85 -0.96
N LEU A 272 -8.39 -21.63 -0.52
CA LEU A 272 -8.17 -20.47 -1.38
C LEU A 272 -7.00 -20.70 -2.34
N LYS A 273 -7.17 -20.27 -3.58
CA LYS A 273 -6.15 -20.30 -4.64
C LYS A 273 -5.86 -18.90 -5.15
N SER A 274 -4.67 -18.68 -5.66
CA SER A 274 -4.26 -17.40 -6.24
C SER A 274 -5.12 -16.94 -7.44
N THR A 275 -5.90 -17.84 -8.02
CA THR A 275 -6.79 -17.58 -9.17
C THR A 275 -8.27 -17.43 -8.79
N ASP A 276 -8.61 -17.54 -7.51
CA ASP A 276 -10.00 -17.49 -7.06
C ASP A 276 -10.53 -16.04 -7.08
N ASP A 277 -11.84 -15.94 -7.28
CA ASP A 277 -12.62 -14.71 -7.16
C ASP A 277 -13.37 -14.72 -5.83
N LEU A 278 -13.04 -13.77 -4.94
CA LEU A 278 -13.66 -13.69 -3.60
C LEU A 278 -15.18 -13.49 -3.68
N GLY A 279 -15.66 -12.75 -4.67
CA GLY A 279 -17.10 -12.57 -4.92
C GLY A 279 -17.79 -13.86 -5.35
N ASP A 280 -17.15 -14.64 -6.24
CA ASP A 280 -17.70 -15.95 -6.67
C ASP A 280 -17.65 -16.98 -5.54
N LEU A 281 -16.61 -16.97 -4.70
CA LEU A 281 -16.56 -17.79 -3.49
C LEU A 281 -17.70 -17.43 -2.54
N LEU A 282 -17.92 -16.13 -2.27
CA LEU A 282 -19.01 -15.67 -1.40
C LEU A 282 -20.38 -16.06 -1.98
N ARG A 283 -20.58 -15.88 -3.29
CA ARG A 283 -21.78 -16.32 -4.00
C ARG A 283 -22.11 -17.80 -3.73
N LYS A 284 -21.10 -18.67 -3.86
CA LYS A 284 -21.24 -20.11 -3.68
C LYS A 284 -21.60 -20.50 -2.23
N VAL A 285 -20.89 -19.95 -1.24
CA VAL A 285 -21.09 -20.32 0.16
C VAL A 285 -22.39 -19.74 0.74
N SER A 286 -22.87 -18.60 0.23
CA SER A 286 -24.15 -18.01 0.61
C SER A 286 -25.35 -18.61 -0.13
N GLY A 287 -25.15 -19.62 -1.01
CA GLY A 287 -26.22 -20.31 -1.71
C GLY A 287 -26.89 -19.48 -2.83
N ILE A 288 -26.27 -18.39 -3.27
CA ILE A 288 -26.78 -17.57 -4.38
C ILE A 288 -26.49 -18.30 -5.69
N SER A 289 -27.55 -18.70 -6.42
CA SER A 289 -27.41 -19.50 -7.65
C SER A 289 -26.79 -18.71 -8.79
N ASP A 290 -27.43 -17.60 -9.18
CA ASP A 290 -27.00 -16.75 -10.28
C ASP A 290 -27.14 -15.27 -9.92
N VAL A 291 -26.25 -14.45 -10.49
CA VAL A 291 -26.27 -13.00 -10.37
C VAL A 291 -26.60 -12.42 -11.74
N ASP A 292 -27.84 -12.00 -11.92
CA ASP A 292 -28.21 -11.21 -13.10
C ASP A 292 -27.63 -9.78 -13.01
N THR A 293 -27.57 -9.09 -14.14
CA THR A 293 -27.10 -7.71 -14.20
C THR A 293 -28.22 -6.69 -14.07
N PHE A 294 -29.44 -7.13 -13.80
CA PHE A 294 -30.58 -6.24 -13.60
C PHE A 294 -30.46 -5.52 -12.26
N ILE A 295 -30.52 -4.22 -12.30
CA ILE A 295 -30.40 -3.34 -11.14
C ILE A 295 -31.73 -2.65 -10.94
N ASN A 296 -32.42 -2.97 -9.84
CA ASN A 296 -33.64 -2.27 -9.45
C ASN A 296 -33.29 -0.92 -8.86
N ILE A 297 -33.60 0.16 -9.59
CA ILE A 297 -33.23 1.53 -9.19
C ILE A 297 -33.97 1.95 -7.92
N ASP A 298 -35.22 1.54 -7.71
CA ASP A 298 -35.99 1.89 -6.52
C ASP A 298 -35.37 1.23 -5.28
N PHE A 299 -34.95 -0.03 -5.39
CA PHE A 299 -34.22 -0.70 -4.30
C PHE A 299 -32.90 0.01 -3.97
N ILE A 300 -32.10 0.37 -4.98
CA ILE A 300 -30.85 1.08 -4.80
C ILE A 300 -31.08 2.42 -4.09
N ASN A 301 -32.04 3.19 -4.54
CA ASN A 301 -32.34 4.50 -3.96
C ASN A 301 -32.90 4.41 -2.53
N ALA A 302 -33.55 3.28 -2.19
CA ALA A 302 -34.08 3.05 -0.85
C ALA A 302 -33.02 2.56 0.15
N ASN A 303 -32.00 1.82 -0.32
CA ASN A 303 -31.05 1.12 0.56
C ASN A 303 -29.63 1.67 0.51
N TYR A 304 -29.24 2.36 -0.57
CA TYR A 304 -27.88 2.86 -0.78
C TYR A 304 -27.86 4.34 -1.10
N ASP A 305 -26.78 5.02 -0.74
CA ASP A 305 -26.61 6.45 -1.00
C ASP A 305 -26.16 6.75 -2.45
N ALA A 306 -26.81 6.11 -3.41
CA ALA A 306 -26.42 6.13 -4.82
C ALA A 306 -26.37 7.54 -5.44
N ALA A 307 -27.25 8.43 -5.01
CA ALA A 307 -27.29 9.80 -5.52
C ALA A 307 -26.05 10.60 -5.12
N ASN A 308 -25.65 10.53 -3.85
CA ASN A 308 -24.49 11.24 -3.34
C ASN A 308 -23.19 10.58 -3.84
N ILE A 309 -23.13 9.23 -3.94
CA ILE A 309 -22.03 8.53 -4.57
C ILE A 309 -21.80 9.03 -6.00
N LYS A 310 -22.84 9.01 -6.83
CA LYS A 310 -22.75 9.50 -8.22
C LYS A 310 -22.27 10.94 -8.30
N LYS A 311 -22.85 11.82 -7.48
CA LYS A 311 -22.47 13.23 -7.44
C LYS A 311 -21.01 13.43 -7.01
N GLY A 312 -20.57 12.73 -5.96
CA GLY A 312 -19.21 12.81 -5.46
C GLY A 312 -18.19 12.29 -6.49
N GLU A 313 -18.46 11.12 -7.08
CA GLU A 313 -17.55 10.54 -8.06
C GLU A 313 -17.51 11.33 -9.38
N PHE A 314 -18.58 12.04 -9.75
CA PHE A 314 -18.56 12.95 -10.90
C PHE A 314 -17.61 14.15 -10.65
N VAL A 315 -17.64 14.72 -9.45
CA VAL A 315 -16.70 15.79 -9.07
C VAL A 315 -15.24 15.29 -9.08
N ASN A 316 -15.00 14.10 -8.52
CA ASN A 316 -13.67 13.48 -8.53
C ASN A 316 -13.18 13.23 -9.96
N TRP A 317 -14.05 12.75 -10.83
CA TRP A 317 -13.73 12.53 -12.24
C TRP A 317 -13.35 13.82 -12.97
N GLU A 318 -14.09 14.93 -12.76
CA GLU A 318 -13.74 16.23 -13.35
C GLU A 318 -12.35 16.72 -12.89
N ILE A 319 -11.99 16.49 -11.63
CA ILE A 319 -10.65 16.82 -11.10
C ILE A 319 -9.58 15.99 -11.81
N LYS A 320 -9.81 14.68 -11.94
CA LYS A 320 -8.87 13.77 -12.61
C LYS A 320 -8.67 14.09 -14.09
N GLU A 321 -9.71 14.43 -14.81
CA GLU A 321 -9.58 14.83 -16.21
C GLU A 321 -8.71 16.09 -16.36
N LYS A 322 -8.80 17.04 -15.43
CA LYS A 322 -7.90 18.20 -15.39
C LYS A 322 -6.45 17.80 -15.07
N GLN A 323 -6.24 16.88 -14.15
CA GLN A 323 -4.91 16.35 -13.83
C GLN A 323 -4.30 15.61 -15.04
N LYS A 324 -5.07 14.78 -15.76
CA LYS A 324 -4.62 14.10 -16.97
C LYS A 324 -4.17 15.08 -18.07
N ILE A 325 -4.87 16.24 -18.21
CA ILE A 325 -4.43 17.29 -19.13
C ILE A 325 -3.06 17.83 -18.73
N HIS A 326 -2.85 18.10 -17.44
CA HIS A 326 -1.55 18.54 -16.94
C HIS A 326 -0.46 17.47 -17.14
N PHE A 327 -0.76 16.20 -16.85
CA PHE A 327 0.19 15.11 -17.07
C PHE A 327 0.59 14.95 -18.55
N ARG A 328 -0.36 15.10 -19.49
CA ARG A 328 -0.02 15.11 -20.93
C ARG A 328 0.95 16.22 -21.29
N GLN A 329 0.78 17.40 -20.69
CA GLN A 329 1.71 18.50 -20.90
C GLN A 329 3.12 18.15 -20.40
N ILE A 330 3.28 17.73 -19.14
CA ILE A 330 4.60 17.60 -18.51
C ILE A 330 5.33 16.29 -18.86
N PHE A 331 4.64 15.22 -19.25
CA PHE A 331 5.26 13.92 -19.57
C PHE A 331 5.30 13.59 -21.06
N ILE A 332 4.51 14.28 -21.91
CA ILE A 332 4.41 13.97 -23.33
C ILE A 332 4.82 15.15 -24.21
N GLN A 333 4.47 16.40 -23.84
CA GLN A 333 4.70 17.58 -24.66
C GLN A 333 5.94 18.39 -24.27
N GLU A 334 6.39 18.27 -23.02
CA GLU A 334 7.60 18.95 -22.53
C GLU A 334 8.76 17.96 -22.39
N PRO A 335 10.02 18.45 -22.34
CA PRO A 335 11.19 17.60 -22.13
C PRO A 335 11.09 16.75 -20.87
N VAL A 336 11.50 15.49 -20.96
CA VAL A 336 11.51 14.54 -19.84
C VAL A 336 12.88 13.90 -19.66
N LEU A 337 13.17 13.45 -18.43
CA LEU A 337 14.27 12.55 -18.12
C LEU A 337 13.73 11.14 -17.95
N SER A 338 14.24 10.19 -18.72
CA SER A 338 13.90 8.77 -18.64
C SER A 338 15.00 7.99 -17.92
N ILE A 339 14.64 7.23 -16.89
CA ILE A 339 15.54 6.42 -16.07
C ILE A 339 15.05 4.98 -16.08
N SER A 340 15.88 4.03 -16.53
CA SER A 340 15.56 2.60 -16.43
C SER A 340 15.76 2.10 -15.00
N ILE A 341 14.78 1.37 -14.48
CA ILE A 341 14.78 0.77 -13.16
C ILE A 341 15.19 -0.69 -13.29
N LYS A 342 16.28 -1.08 -12.65
CA LYS A 342 16.78 -2.46 -12.63
C LYS A 342 16.44 -3.17 -11.33
N LYS A 343 16.39 -2.42 -10.23
CA LYS A 343 16.08 -2.93 -8.90
C LYS A 343 14.85 -2.23 -8.36
N TRP A 344 13.85 -3.03 -7.95
CA TRP A 344 12.64 -2.50 -7.32
C TRP A 344 12.88 -2.17 -5.83
N ASN A 345 13.85 -1.29 -5.57
CA ASN A 345 14.17 -0.76 -4.25
C ASN A 345 13.63 0.65 -4.16
N MET A 346 12.33 0.78 -3.87
CA MET A 346 11.62 2.04 -3.89
C MET A 346 10.67 2.19 -2.72
N LYS A 347 10.49 3.43 -2.29
CA LYS A 347 9.46 3.83 -1.32
C LYS A 347 8.34 4.50 -2.09
N LEU A 348 7.19 3.85 -2.10
CA LEU A 348 5.95 4.35 -2.70
C LEU A 348 5.08 4.98 -1.61
N TYR A 349 4.23 5.91 -2.02
CA TYR A 349 3.21 6.53 -1.17
C TYR A 349 1.85 6.24 -1.82
N PRO A 350 1.19 5.14 -1.44
CA PRO A 350 -0.01 4.65 -2.13
C PRO A 350 -1.17 5.65 -2.19
N THR A 351 -1.25 6.57 -1.22
CA THR A 351 -2.27 7.62 -1.19
C THR A 351 -2.01 8.79 -2.14
N GLU A 352 -0.83 8.86 -2.74
CA GLU A 352 -0.36 9.96 -3.58
C GLU A 352 -0.05 9.48 -5.01
N MET A 353 -0.87 8.56 -5.53
CA MET A 353 -0.72 7.99 -6.86
C MET A 353 -1.98 8.21 -7.69
N VAL A 354 -1.80 8.49 -8.98
CA VAL A 354 -2.90 8.69 -9.93
C VAL A 354 -2.63 7.91 -11.20
N ALA A 355 -3.61 7.14 -11.66
CA ALA A 355 -3.53 6.46 -12.95
C ALA A 355 -3.53 7.45 -14.12
N PHE A 356 -2.58 7.33 -15.03
CA PHE A 356 -2.49 8.15 -16.22
C PHE A 356 -2.81 7.32 -17.47
N ASP A 357 -4.08 7.10 -17.71
CA ASP A 357 -4.61 6.29 -18.83
C ASP A 357 -3.91 4.90 -18.89
N THR A 358 -3.42 4.50 -20.06
CA THR A 358 -2.62 3.27 -20.27
C THR A 358 -1.12 3.51 -20.13
N LEU A 359 -0.71 4.73 -19.79
CA LEU A 359 0.70 5.13 -19.74
C LEU A 359 1.39 4.76 -18.43
N GLY A 360 0.65 4.48 -17.37
CA GLY A 360 1.21 4.06 -16.08
C GLY A 360 0.62 4.80 -14.89
N MET A 361 1.38 4.81 -13.80
CA MET A 361 1.00 5.49 -12.56
C MET A 361 1.89 6.72 -12.34
N VAL A 362 1.27 7.87 -12.10
CA VAL A 362 1.99 9.08 -11.67
C VAL A 362 2.04 9.08 -10.15
N HIS A 363 3.25 9.08 -9.60
CA HIS A 363 3.53 9.19 -8.18
C HIS A 363 3.92 10.62 -7.86
N ASP A 364 3.16 11.30 -7.02
CA ASP A 364 3.51 12.67 -6.60
C ASP A 364 4.80 12.67 -5.76
N LYS A 365 4.96 11.65 -4.92
CA LYS A 365 6.19 11.39 -4.16
C LYS A 365 6.68 9.97 -4.37
N ILE A 366 7.98 9.81 -4.57
CA ILE A 366 8.64 8.50 -4.67
C ILE A 366 10.13 8.63 -4.34
N GLU A 367 10.69 7.60 -3.71
CA GLU A 367 12.14 7.42 -3.61
C GLU A 367 12.53 6.12 -4.33
N ILE A 368 13.59 6.17 -5.13
CA ILE A 368 14.15 5.00 -5.82
C ILE A 368 15.65 4.96 -5.57
N ILE A 369 16.16 3.80 -5.13
CA ILE A 369 17.58 3.52 -5.02
C ILE A 369 17.92 2.38 -5.96
N ASP A 370 18.84 2.63 -6.88
CA ASP A 370 19.28 1.62 -7.86
C ASP A 370 20.81 1.72 -8.08
N GLU A 371 21.34 0.93 -8.99
CA GLU A 371 22.77 0.94 -9.36
C GLU A 371 23.26 2.33 -9.79
N TRP A 372 22.39 3.11 -10.40
CA TRP A 372 22.70 4.45 -10.88
C TRP A 372 22.72 5.52 -9.76
N GLY A 373 22.18 5.24 -8.58
CA GLY A 373 22.17 6.19 -7.47
C GLY A 373 20.83 6.27 -6.77
N LYS A 374 20.46 7.49 -6.31
CA LYS A 374 19.23 7.75 -5.56
C LYS A 374 18.41 8.86 -6.20
N LEU A 375 17.17 8.55 -6.55
CA LEU A 375 16.14 9.51 -6.96
C LEU A 375 15.21 9.81 -5.78
N THR A 376 14.92 11.09 -5.57
CA THR A 376 13.90 11.55 -4.61
C THR A 376 12.98 12.54 -5.31
N VAL A 377 11.70 12.23 -5.39
CA VAL A 377 10.62 13.10 -5.89
C VAL A 377 9.79 13.57 -4.71
N LYS A 378 9.59 14.89 -4.59
CA LYS A 378 8.89 15.53 -3.47
C LYS A 378 7.56 16.16 -3.87
N GLY A 379 7.17 16.04 -5.11
CA GLY A 379 5.97 16.60 -5.72
C GLY A 379 6.14 16.72 -7.23
N GLY A 380 5.10 17.14 -7.95
CA GLY A 380 5.16 17.39 -9.39
C GLY A 380 5.22 16.16 -10.28
N GLY A 381 5.23 14.97 -9.71
CA GLY A 381 5.03 13.71 -10.37
C GLY A 381 6.28 13.00 -10.91
N CYS A 382 6.26 11.68 -10.77
CA CYS A 382 7.10 10.73 -11.48
C CYS A 382 6.16 9.71 -12.14
N LEU A 383 6.18 9.61 -13.46
CA LEU A 383 5.42 8.59 -14.17
C LEU A 383 6.22 7.28 -14.18
N LEU A 384 5.70 6.26 -13.50
CA LEU A 384 6.21 4.90 -13.63
C LEU A 384 5.49 4.20 -14.79
N HIS A 385 6.26 3.85 -15.82
CA HIS A 385 5.81 3.13 -16.99
C HIS A 385 6.70 1.90 -17.21
N GLN A 386 6.15 0.71 -17.01
CA GLN A 386 6.92 -0.55 -17.06
C GLN A 386 8.15 -0.49 -16.11
N ASP A 387 9.35 -0.60 -16.66
CA ASP A 387 10.64 -0.55 -15.97
C ASP A 387 11.30 0.84 -16.01
N LYS A 388 10.51 1.90 -16.24
CA LYS A 388 11.03 3.26 -16.37
C LYS A 388 10.38 4.23 -15.40
N ALA A 389 11.20 5.10 -14.81
CA ALA A 389 10.79 6.33 -14.17
C ALA A 389 10.96 7.49 -15.15
N ILE A 390 9.88 8.23 -15.41
CA ILE A 390 9.87 9.39 -16.33
C ILE A 390 9.59 10.64 -15.49
N LEU A 391 10.48 11.63 -15.59
CA LEU A 391 10.47 12.85 -14.79
C LEU A 391 10.35 14.08 -15.69
N PRO A 392 9.58 15.11 -15.32
CA PRO A 392 9.59 16.40 -16.02
C PRO A 392 10.98 17.03 -15.97
N ALA A 393 11.53 17.42 -17.11
CA ALA A 393 12.91 17.91 -17.24
C ALA A 393 13.05 19.29 -17.91
N LYS A 394 11.95 20.06 -18.02
CA LYS A 394 11.94 21.39 -18.66
C LYS A 394 12.98 22.37 -18.05
N LYS A 395 13.25 22.26 -16.76
CA LYS A 395 14.21 23.09 -16.02
C LYS A 395 15.30 22.24 -15.34
N ILE A 396 15.84 21.26 -16.06
CA ILE A 396 16.85 20.38 -15.51
C ILE A 396 18.16 21.14 -15.26
N SER A 397 18.79 20.90 -14.13
CA SER A 397 20.12 21.37 -13.74
C SER A 397 21.03 20.17 -13.49
N ILE A 398 22.18 20.16 -14.12
CA ILE A 398 23.17 19.07 -14.00
C ILE A 398 24.45 19.70 -13.43
N GLN A 399 24.87 19.27 -12.24
CA GLN A 399 26.07 19.74 -11.54
C GLN A 399 26.81 18.53 -10.97
N ASP A 400 27.91 18.15 -11.61
CA ASP A 400 28.69 16.97 -11.26
C ASP A 400 27.82 15.69 -11.20
N ASN A 401 27.69 15.07 -10.03
CA ASN A 401 26.86 13.91 -9.79
C ASN A 401 25.44 14.24 -9.30
N LYS A 402 25.06 15.52 -9.25
CA LYS A 402 23.72 15.97 -8.83
C LYS A 402 22.93 16.47 -10.01
N VAL A 403 21.77 15.90 -10.20
CA VAL A 403 20.82 16.30 -11.25
C VAL A 403 19.52 16.66 -10.56
N SER A 404 18.92 17.79 -10.93
CA SER A 404 17.69 18.25 -10.27
C SER A 404 16.78 19.02 -11.19
N ALA A 405 15.52 19.09 -10.86
CA ALA A 405 14.55 20.06 -11.34
C ALA A 405 13.71 20.54 -10.14
N ASP A 406 12.62 21.30 -10.42
CA ASP A 406 11.86 22.01 -9.38
C ASP A 406 11.43 21.08 -8.20
N ASN A 407 11.05 19.85 -8.46
CA ASN A 407 10.44 18.96 -7.46
C ASN A 407 11.14 17.61 -7.29
N TRP A 408 12.25 17.36 -7.93
CA TRP A 408 12.99 16.12 -7.78
C TRP A 408 14.51 16.33 -7.77
N ASN A 409 15.20 15.41 -7.13
CA ASN A 409 16.67 15.36 -7.07
C ASN A 409 17.14 13.93 -7.37
N LEU A 410 18.19 13.83 -8.18
CA LEU A 410 18.87 12.58 -8.50
C LEU A 410 20.35 12.73 -8.14
N ILE A 411 20.85 11.85 -7.30
CA ILE A 411 22.26 11.74 -6.95
C ILE A 411 22.81 10.51 -7.69
N LEU A 412 23.74 10.73 -8.59
CA LEU A 412 24.35 9.69 -9.40
C LEU A 412 25.53 9.03 -8.69
N ASN A 413 25.64 7.73 -8.83
CA ASN A 413 26.83 6.98 -8.50
C ASN A 413 27.91 7.18 -9.59
N ASP A 414 29.16 6.88 -9.24
CA ASP A 414 30.26 6.92 -10.21
C ASP A 414 29.96 6.00 -11.41
N GLY A 415 30.34 6.44 -12.59
CA GLY A 415 30.11 5.70 -13.84
C GLY A 415 28.75 5.97 -14.50
N TRP A 416 27.93 6.87 -13.97
CA TRP A 416 26.65 7.25 -14.58
C TRP A 416 26.62 8.71 -14.98
N GLU A 417 25.89 9.04 -16.05
CA GLU A 417 25.71 10.41 -16.57
C GLU A 417 24.35 10.59 -17.22
N ILE A 418 23.99 11.85 -17.44
CA ILE A 418 22.79 12.23 -18.19
C ILE A 418 23.19 12.62 -19.59
N GLU A 419 22.70 11.90 -20.58
CA GLU A 419 22.85 12.23 -22.00
C GLU A 419 21.58 12.96 -22.50
N LYS A 420 21.76 13.92 -23.40
CA LYS A 420 20.67 14.59 -24.09
C LYS A 420 20.36 13.86 -25.38
N GLU A 421 19.10 13.43 -25.55
CA GLU A 421 18.58 12.83 -26.76
C GLU A 421 17.48 13.73 -27.35
N GLU A 422 17.80 14.46 -28.42
CA GLU A 422 16.92 15.50 -29.01
C GLU A 422 16.49 16.53 -27.94
N ASP A 423 15.20 16.60 -27.63
CA ASP A 423 14.65 17.48 -26.58
C ASP A 423 14.56 16.83 -25.21
N ASN A 424 14.79 15.52 -25.09
CA ASN A 424 14.70 14.73 -23.88
C ASN A 424 16.08 14.41 -23.27
N PHE A 425 16.05 13.75 -22.11
CA PHE A 425 17.23 13.32 -21.40
C PHE A 425 17.09 11.83 -21.03
N VAL A 426 18.22 11.13 -21.03
CA VAL A 426 18.28 9.73 -20.60
C VAL A 426 19.44 9.53 -19.66
N LEU A 427 19.26 8.58 -18.74
CA LEU A 427 20.32 8.14 -17.84
C LEU A 427 21.12 7.03 -18.52
N SER A 428 22.44 7.20 -18.64
CA SER A 428 23.35 6.27 -19.31
C SER A 428 24.60 5.99 -18.48
N ILE A 429 25.31 4.93 -18.86
CA ILE A 429 26.62 4.60 -18.30
C ILE A 429 27.67 5.43 -19.03
N LYS A 430 28.56 6.09 -18.30
CA LYS A 430 29.72 6.83 -18.85
C LYS A 430 30.54 5.90 -19.72
N LYS A 431 30.87 6.37 -20.92
CA LYS A 431 31.67 5.64 -21.90
C LYS A 431 33.15 5.65 -21.55
#